data_e8492ac762e15f1632b018c1aa9fd160
#
_entry.id   e8492ac762e15f1632b018c1aa9fd160
#
_cell.length_a   1.000
_cell.length_b   1.000
_cell.length_c   1.000
_cell.angle_alpha   90.00
_cell.angle_beta   90.00
_cell.angle_gamma   90.00
#
_symmetry.space_group_name_H-M   'P 1'
#
loop_
_entity.id
_entity.type
_entity.pdbx_description
1 polymer ?
#
loop_
_entity_poly.entity_id
_entity_poly.type
_entity_poly.pdbx_seq_one_letter_code
_entity_poly.pdbx_strand_id
1 'polypeptide(L)'
;MVARALPTPRQRLLRQRQHGAILQQADRRELERAGWRTTLEFRENNIRGRDGRLLQVEEIWHAEAERDAGSRAVRSPDGVDFVHATAESVDEVWAKLRRQAELADVRRRAESFDQAAVQAS
;
A
#
# COMPACT_ATOMS: atom_id res chain seq x y z
N MET A 1 30.32 -15.71 22.50
CA MET A 1 29.51 -15.02 21.48
C MET A 1 28.07 -15.21 21.83
N VAL A 2 27.41 -14.15 22.23
CA VAL A 2 25.99 -14.23 22.58
C VAL A 2 25.16 -14.06 21.31
N ALA A 3 24.48 -15.12 20.89
CA ALA A 3 23.55 -15.02 19.79
C ALA A 3 22.38 -14.15 20.24
N ARG A 4 22.20 -13.02 19.62
CA ARG A 4 21.00 -12.21 19.87
C ARG A 4 19.78 -12.98 19.36
N ALA A 5 18.84 -13.25 20.25
CA ALA A 5 17.58 -13.80 19.83
C ALA A 5 16.92 -12.80 18.88
N LEU A 6 16.49 -13.27 17.72
CA LEU A 6 15.72 -12.44 16.80
C LEU A 6 14.42 -12.01 17.47
N PRO A 7 14.02 -10.74 17.39
CA PRO A 7 12.75 -10.32 17.94
C PRO A 7 11.59 -11.09 17.30
N THR A 8 10.57 -11.37 18.06
CA THR A 8 9.39 -12.05 17.52
C THR A 8 8.70 -11.17 16.49
N PRO A 9 7.95 -11.75 15.55
CA PRO A 9 7.19 -10.96 14.58
C PRO A 9 6.26 -9.92 15.23
N ARG A 10 5.66 -10.30 16.35
CA ARG A 10 4.80 -9.39 17.11
C ARG A 10 5.58 -8.21 17.70
N GLN A 11 6.78 -8.45 18.23
CA GLN A 11 7.63 -7.39 18.77
C GLN A 11 8.09 -6.44 17.66
N ARG A 12 8.43 -6.95 16.50
CA ARG A 12 8.79 -6.14 15.33
C ARG A 12 7.63 -5.29 14.86
N LEU A 13 6.45 -5.86 14.80
CA LEU A 13 5.24 -5.16 14.41
C LEU A 13 4.93 -4.01 15.36
N LEU A 14 5.00 -4.23 16.67
CA LEU A 14 4.77 -3.19 17.67
C LEU A 14 5.82 -2.08 17.58
N ARG A 15 7.08 -2.45 17.39
CA ARG A 15 8.18 -1.49 17.26
C ARG A 15 8.02 -0.63 16.03
N GLN A 16 7.63 -1.21 14.90
CA GLN A 16 7.38 -0.47 13.68
C GLN A 16 6.14 0.41 13.77
N ARG A 17 5.10 -0.03 14.44
CA ARG A 17 3.92 0.81 14.71
C ARG A 17 4.28 2.05 15.51
N GLN A 18 5.13 1.91 16.53
CA GLN A 18 5.59 3.05 17.33
C GLN A 18 6.47 3.99 16.53
N HIS A 19 7.39 3.44 15.73
CA HIS A 19 8.33 4.23 14.95
C HIS A 19 7.63 4.97 13.81
N GLY A 20 6.74 4.32 13.09
CA GLY A 20 6.04 4.88 11.96
C GLY A 20 4.80 5.71 12.30
N ALA A 21 4.34 5.68 13.56
CA ALA A 21 3.05 6.25 13.94
C ALA A 21 2.89 7.73 13.63
N ILE A 22 3.97 8.50 13.66
CA ILE A 22 3.95 9.93 13.38
C ILE A 22 4.01 10.20 11.87
N LEU A 23 4.89 9.50 11.15
CA LEU A 23 5.14 9.74 9.73
C LEU A 23 4.04 9.16 8.84
N GLN A 24 3.61 7.92 9.12
CA GLN A 24 2.60 7.26 8.30
C GLN A 24 1.21 7.87 8.42
N GLN A 25 0.90 8.54 9.54
CA GLN A 25 -0.40 9.18 9.70
C GLN A 25 -0.66 10.28 8.67
N ALA A 26 0.38 10.98 8.23
CA ALA A 26 0.23 12.04 7.24
C ALA A 26 -0.22 11.47 5.89
N ASP A 27 0.47 10.46 5.36
CA ASP A 27 0.13 9.84 4.07
C ASP A 27 -1.21 9.14 4.12
N ARG A 28 -1.48 8.40 5.19
CA ARG A 28 -2.75 7.72 5.39
C ARG A 28 -3.92 8.70 5.45
N ARG A 29 -3.77 9.79 6.21
CA ARG A 29 -4.79 10.83 6.31
C ARG A 29 -5.08 11.50 4.97
N GLU A 30 -4.04 11.75 4.18
CA GLU A 30 -4.19 12.29 2.84
C GLU A 30 -5.03 11.37 1.96
N LEU A 31 -4.77 10.07 2.01
CA LEU A 31 -5.55 9.07 1.28
C LEU A 31 -7.01 9.04 1.77
N GLU A 32 -7.22 9.03 3.07
CA GLU A 32 -8.56 9.01 3.65
C GLU A 32 -9.35 10.28 3.30
N ARG A 33 -8.71 11.44 3.30
CA ARG A 33 -9.32 12.71 2.88
C ARG A 33 -9.73 12.70 1.41
N ALA A 34 -8.96 11.99 0.58
CA ALA A 34 -9.28 11.82 -0.83
C ALA A 34 -10.34 10.74 -1.08
N GLY A 35 -10.88 10.13 -0.04
CA GLY A 35 -11.94 9.14 -0.13
C GLY A 35 -11.48 7.71 -0.24
N TRP A 36 -10.19 7.45 -0.06
CA TRP A 36 -9.63 6.09 -0.11
C TRP A 36 -9.83 5.37 1.23
N ARG A 37 -10.24 4.12 1.16
CA ARG A 37 -10.25 3.21 2.31
C ARG A 37 -8.96 2.41 2.26
N THR A 38 -8.20 2.41 3.34
CA THR A 38 -6.87 1.82 3.38
C THR A 38 -6.81 0.60 4.29
N THR A 39 -6.04 -0.39 3.90
CA THR A 39 -5.69 -1.54 4.72
C THR A 39 -4.18 -1.73 4.72
N LEU A 40 -3.66 -2.25 5.82
CA LEU A 40 -2.24 -2.53 5.97
C LEU A 40 -2.08 -3.94 6.51
N GLU A 41 -1.26 -4.74 5.84
CA GLU A 41 -0.97 -6.11 6.22
C GLU A 41 0.54 -6.30 6.33
N PHE A 42 0.97 -6.95 7.39
CA PHE A 42 2.36 -7.38 7.53
C PHE A 42 2.47 -8.83 7.09
N ARG A 43 3.43 -9.11 6.24
CA ARG A 43 3.73 -10.46 5.77
C ARG A 43 5.18 -10.79 6.08
N GLU A 44 5.40 -11.99 6.58
CA GLU A 44 6.71 -12.51 6.86
C GLU A 44 6.97 -13.70 5.94
N ASN A 45 8.03 -13.61 5.16
CA ASN A 45 8.43 -14.67 4.25
C ASN A 45 9.68 -15.36 4.80
N ASN A 46 9.56 -16.64 5.12
CA ASN A 46 10.67 -17.44 5.64
C ASN A 46 11.37 -18.17 4.50
N ILE A 47 12.61 -17.80 4.25
CA ILE A 47 13.43 -18.47 3.25
C ILE A 47 14.23 -19.57 3.92
N ARG A 48 14.01 -20.81 3.49
CA ARG A 48 14.66 -21.99 4.05
C ARG A 48 15.61 -22.62 3.04
N GLY A 49 16.70 -23.19 3.55
CA GLY A 49 17.62 -23.99 2.75
C GLY A 49 17.07 -25.37 2.47
N ARG A 50 17.84 -26.16 1.71
CA ARG A 50 17.45 -27.54 1.32
C ARG A 50 17.30 -28.47 2.54
N ASP A 51 18.02 -28.18 3.62
CA ASP A 51 17.97 -28.94 4.88
C ASP A 51 16.82 -28.51 5.80
N GLY A 52 15.97 -27.59 5.36
CA GLY A 52 14.87 -27.04 6.14
C GLY A 52 15.30 -25.95 7.12
N ARG A 53 16.58 -25.61 7.17
CA ARG A 53 17.11 -24.59 8.07
C ARG A 53 16.68 -23.19 7.59
N LEU A 54 16.23 -22.36 8.52
CA LEU A 54 15.86 -20.98 8.22
C LEU A 54 17.10 -20.16 7.86
N LEU A 55 17.16 -19.66 6.63
CA LEU A 55 18.27 -18.85 6.13
C LEU A 55 18.01 -17.36 6.29
N GLN A 56 16.78 -16.93 6.02
CA GLN A 56 16.43 -15.53 6.02
C GLN A 56 14.94 -15.37 6.31
N VAL A 57 14.61 -14.29 6.99
CA VAL A 57 13.23 -13.84 7.18
C VAL A 57 13.08 -12.51 6.48
N GLU A 58 12.24 -12.47 5.46
CA GLU A 58 11.88 -11.23 4.78
C GLU A 58 10.61 -10.65 5.39
N GLU A 59 10.67 -9.41 5.80
CA GLU A 59 9.50 -8.68 6.29
C GLU A 59 8.99 -7.78 5.19
N ILE A 60 7.73 -7.97 4.82
CA ILE A 60 7.11 -7.21 3.74
C ILE A 60 5.81 -6.61 4.26
N TRP A 61 5.69 -5.30 4.10
CA TRP A 61 4.44 -4.59 4.34
C TRP A 61 3.67 -4.49 3.04
N HIS A 62 2.39 -4.79 3.12
CA HIS A 62 1.48 -4.71 2.00
C HIS A 62 0.34 -3.77 2.37
N ALA A 63 0.16 -2.72 1.59
CA ALA A 63 -0.92 -1.78 1.78
C ALA A 63 -1.81 -1.74 0.55
N GLU A 64 -3.09 -1.62 0.78
CA GLU A 64 -4.09 -1.50 -0.26
C GLU A 64 -4.97 -0.29 0.02
N ALA A 65 -5.45 0.32 -1.04
CA ALA A 65 -6.44 1.38 -0.94
C ALA A 65 -7.50 1.17 -2.03
N GLU A 66 -8.74 1.37 -1.64
CA GLU A 66 -9.87 1.31 -2.57
C GLU A 66 -10.73 2.55 -2.40
N ARG A 67 -11.36 2.97 -3.46
CA ARG A 67 -12.23 4.12 -3.46
C ARG A 67 -13.36 3.88 -4.44
N ASP A 68 -14.57 4.23 -4.03
CA ASP A 68 -15.70 4.21 -4.93
C ASP A 68 -15.48 5.24 -6.04
N ALA A 69 -15.48 4.76 -7.26
CA ALA A 69 -15.20 5.60 -8.41
C ALA A 69 -16.36 6.49 -8.81
N GLY A 70 -17.48 6.41 -8.11
CA GLY A 70 -18.68 7.16 -8.41
C GLY A 70 -19.36 6.69 -9.69
N SER A 71 -20.45 7.32 -10.04
CA SER A 71 -21.24 6.98 -11.23
C SER A 71 -20.52 7.28 -12.55
N ARG A 72 -19.36 7.92 -12.49
CA ARG A 72 -18.58 8.30 -13.67
C ARG A 72 -17.48 7.31 -14.03
N ALA A 73 -17.26 6.29 -13.22
CA ALA A 73 -16.21 5.31 -13.48
C ALA A 73 -16.71 4.28 -14.48
N VAL A 74 -16.59 4.62 -15.72
CA VAL A 74 -17.06 3.79 -16.82
C VAL A 74 -16.19 2.57 -17.05
N ARG A 75 -14.99 2.51 -16.45
CA ARG A 75 -14.00 1.49 -16.79
C ARG A 75 -13.70 0.44 -15.75
N SER A 76 -14.08 0.64 -14.51
CA SER A 76 -14.03 -0.43 -13.53
C SER A 76 -15.38 -1.14 -13.53
N PRO A 77 -15.44 -2.44 -13.85
CA PRO A 77 -16.71 -3.19 -13.83
C PRO A 77 -17.41 -3.11 -12.47
N ASP A 78 -16.63 -2.91 -11.41
CA ASP A 78 -17.12 -2.85 -10.04
C ASP A 78 -17.35 -1.41 -9.55
N GLY A 79 -17.00 -0.39 -10.37
CA GLY A 79 -17.09 1.00 -9.98
C GLY A 79 -16.15 1.39 -8.84
N VAL A 80 -15.06 0.65 -8.64
CA VAL A 80 -14.09 0.85 -7.55
C VAL A 80 -12.70 1.05 -8.13
N ASP A 81 -12.01 2.08 -7.67
CA ASP A 81 -10.58 2.23 -7.88
C ASP A 81 -9.82 1.41 -6.84
N PHE A 82 -8.79 0.72 -7.27
CA PHE A 82 -7.95 -0.08 -6.40
C PHE A 82 -6.49 0.16 -6.71
N VAL A 83 -5.71 0.42 -5.67
CA VAL A 83 -4.26 0.53 -5.75
C VAL A 83 -3.62 -0.26 -4.62
N HIS A 84 -2.39 -0.71 -4.83
CA HIS A 84 -1.66 -1.46 -3.81
C HIS A 84 -0.17 -1.13 -3.88
N ALA A 85 0.54 -1.39 -2.79
CA ALA A 85 1.97 -1.23 -2.70
C ALA A 85 2.55 -2.22 -1.71
N THR A 86 3.81 -2.57 -1.92
CA THR A 86 4.58 -3.39 -0.98
C THR A 86 5.91 -2.71 -0.70
N ALA A 87 6.41 -2.85 0.52
CA ALA A 87 7.69 -2.28 0.92
C ALA A 87 8.24 -2.98 2.14
N GLU A 88 9.52 -2.78 2.40
CA GLU A 88 10.19 -3.33 3.58
C GLU A 88 9.90 -2.55 4.86
N SER A 89 9.42 -1.31 4.75
CA SER A 89 9.06 -0.49 5.89
C SER A 89 7.66 0.08 5.75
N VAL A 90 7.05 0.42 6.87
CA VAL A 90 5.72 1.03 6.91
C VAL A 90 5.71 2.39 6.24
N ASP A 91 6.70 3.23 6.51
CA ASP A 91 6.79 4.55 5.92
C ASP A 91 6.89 4.47 4.40
N GLU A 92 7.71 3.57 3.91
CA GLU A 92 7.90 3.36 2.48
C GLU A 92 6.63 2.84 1.80
N VAL A 93 5.91 1.91 2.43
CA VAL A 93 4.70 1.35 1.84
C VAL A 93 3.60 2.42 1.72
N TRP A 94 3.45 3.27 2.70
CA TRP A 94 2.48 4.37 2.63
C TRP A 94 2.86 5.41 1.57
N ALA A 95 4.14 5.74 1.46
CA ALA A 95 4.63 6.65 0.44
C ALA A 95 4.38 6.09 -0.98
N LYS A 96 4.66 4.80 -1.17
CA LYS A 96 4.40 4.12 -2.45
C LYS A 96 2.91 4.06 -2.76
N LEU A 97 2.08 3.76 -1.77
CA LEU A 97 0.63 3.70 -1.95
C LEU A 97 0.05 5.04 -2.35
N ARG A 98 0.49 6.10 -1.69
CA ARG A 98 0.09 7.47 -2.02
C ARG A 98 0.47 7.81 -3.46
N ARG A 99 1.66 7.44 -3.90
CA ARG A 99 2.10 7.65 -5.28
C ARG A 99 1.22 6.91 -6.27
N GLN A 100 0.85 5.66 -5.97
CA GLN A 100 -0.06 4.90 -6.81
C GLN A 100 -1.45 5.54 -6.89
N ALA A 101 -1.95 6.07 -5.79
CA ALA A 101 -3.21 6.79 -5.75
C ALA A 101 -3.16 8.07 -6.60
N GLU A 102 -2.07 8.82 -6.52
CA GLU A 102 -1.86 10.02 -7.34
C GLU A 102 -1.83 9.67 -8.83
N LEU A 103 -1.16 8.59 -9.20
CA LEU A 103 -1.11 8.12 -10.59
C LEU A 103 -2.50 7.69 -11.07
N ALA A 104 -3.29 7.05 -10.22
CA ALA A 104 -4.67 6.68 -10.57
C ALA A 104 -5.52 7.93 -10.84
N ASP A 105 -5.36 8.98 -10.03
CA ASP A 105 -6.05 10.25 -10.24
C ASP A 105 -5.63 10.94 -11.54
N VAL A 106 -4.34 10.91 -11.87
CA VAL A 106 -3.83 11.47 -13.13
C VAL A 106 -4.43 10.72 -14.31
N ARG A 107 -4.46 9.39 -14.28
CA ARG A 107 -5.07 8.59 -15.35
C ARG A 107 -6.55 8.90 -15.52
N ARG A 108 -7.26 9.03 -14.43
CA ARG A 108 -8.68 9.35 -14.46
C ARG A 108 -8.95 10.71 -15.09
N ARG A 109 -8.16 11.72 -14.78
CA ARG A 109 -8.26 13.05 -15.39
C ARG A 109 -7.99 12.99 -16.89
N ALA A 110 -6.96 12.25 -17.31
CA ALA A 110 -6.62 12.07 -18.71
C ALA A 110 -7.76 11.37 -19.46
N GLU A 111 -8.34 10.33 -18.89
CA GLU A 111 -9.48 9.61 -19.46
C GLU A 111 -10.72 10.50 -19.59
N SER A 112 -11.02 11.28 -18.57
CA SER A 112 -12.14 12.23 -18.61
C SER A 112 -11.93 13.30 -19.69
N PHE A 113 -10.70 13.76 -19.85
CA PHE A 113 -10.35 14.74 -20.87
C PHE A 113 -10.52 14.16 -22.28
N ASP A 114 -10.04 12.94 -22.51
CA ASP A 114 -10.18 12.24 -23.78
C ASP A 114 -11.65 12.00 -24.13
N GLN A 115 -12.45 11.59 -23.18
CA GLN A 115 -13.89 11.40 -23.39
C GLN A 115 -14.60 12.72 -23.74
N ALA A 116 -14.26 13.79 -23.06
CA ALA A 116 -14.80 15.11 -23.35
C ALA A 116 -14.41 15.57 -24.76
N ALA A 117 -13.17 15.33 -25.18
CA ALA A 117 -12.70 15.64 -26.51
C ALA A 117 -13.44 14.83 -27.59
N VAL A 118 -13.68 13.55 -27.35
CA VAL A 118 -14.41 12.69 -28.26
C VAL A 118 -15.89 13.11 -28.37
N GLN A 119 -16.51 13.50 -27.26
CA GLN A 119 -17.88 13.97 -27.27
C GLN A 119 -18.06 15.35 -27.92
N ALA A 120 -17.03 16.19 -27.88
CA ALA A 120 -17.04 17.52 -28.48
C ALA A 120 -16.83 17.51 -30.01
N SER A 121 -16.35 16.40 -30.54
CA SER A 121 -16.17 16.22 -31.99
C SER A 121 -17.36 15.48 -32.58
#